data_aa44fa4f3cbd12aca9e238743a76f6d8
#
_entry.id   aa44fa4f3cbd12aca9e238743a76f6d8
#
_cell.length_a   1.000
_cell.length_b   1.000
_cell.length_c   1.000
_cell.angle_alpha   90.00
_cell.angle_beta   90.00
_cell.angle_gamma   90.00
#
_symmetry.space_group_name_H-M   'P 1'
#
loop_
_entity.id
_entity.type
_entity.pdbx_description
1 polymer ?
#
loop_
_entity_poly.entity_id
_entity_poly.type
_entity_poly.pdbx_seq_one_letter_code
_entity_poly.pdbx_strand_id
1 'polypeptide(L)'
;MRKQIFRIIRIGYTGDVPSRLFDIVIAVSILLNLFIIFFETFDVSAKYIGILRVIELVTVIIFTVEYILRLVTADYAFPSAKTFAGSLFMFIFSLYGIVDLVSFLPYWLMFIFPAANVPHGIIAFRMLRVVRILRLFRINRYYDAFNVITDVLREKKNQILSAVFIILMMVLASSIIMYDLEHEAQPDQFKNAFSGIWWAVSTLLTVGYGDIYPITNAGRFVGIILAFLGVGIVAIPTGIISAGFVEHYTKIKSMAYGNDDCPVEFETVRIKPDSDWCNRPVGDIRAGAGKVITAIFRDNHTIIPEDDTIIADKDAVVLMKAISAGERM
;
A
#
# COMPACT_ATOMS: atom_id res chain seq x y z
N MET A 1 -15.63 28.60 9.12
CA MET A 1 -15.05 27.84 10.23
C MET A 1 -14.90 26.35 9.90
N ARG A 2 -15.95 25.55 9.60
CA ARG A 2 -15.87 24.11 9.25
C ARG A 2 -14.94 23.83 8.06
N LYS A 3 -15.01 24.61 6.97
CA LYS A 3 -14.14 24.47 5.78
C LYS A 3 -12.66 24.75 6.10
N GLN A 4 -12.37 25.64 7.04
CA GLN A 4 -11.00 25.88 7.49
C GLN A 4 -10.47 24.73 8.33
N ILE A 5 -11.28 24.18 9.24
CA ILE A 5 -10.95 22.99 10.02
C ILE A 5 -10.66 21.82 9.06
N PHE A 6 -11.55 21.58 8.07
CA PHE A 6 -11.34 20.52 7.07
C PHE A 6 -10.03 20.69 6.32
N ARG A 7 -9.63 21.93 5.96
CA ARG A 7 -8.35 22.20 5.29
C ARG A 7 -7.15 21.80 6.16
N ILE A 8 -7.21 22.11 7.47
CA ILE A 8 -6.12 21.81 8.42
C ILE A 8 -5.97 20.30 8.62
N ILE A 9 -7.10 19.58 8.76
CA ILE A 9 -7.08 18.11 9.03
C ILE A 9 -7.02 17.26 7.77
N ARG A 10 -7.12 17.87 6.57
CA ARG A 10 -6.95 17.18 5.28
C ARG A 10 -5.46 16.96 5.03
N ILE A 11 -5.09 15.70 4.99
CA ILE A 11 -3.71 15.25 4.80
C ILE A 11 -3.21 15.56 3.38
N GLY A 12 -1.90 15.82 3.27
CA GLY A 12 -1.25 16.05 1.98
C GLY A 12 -1.45 17.45 1.40
N TYR A 13 -2.08 18.38 2.13
CA TYR A 13 -2.14 19.76 1.72
C TYR A 13 -0.83 20.49 2.08
N THR A 14 0.10 20.50 1.13
CA THR A 14 1.46 21.03 1.34
C THR A 14 1.54 22.57 1.40
N GLY A 15 0.42 23.28 1.23
CA GLY A 15 0.38 24.73 1.12
C GLY A 15 0.38 25.50 2.44
N ASP A 16 -0.14 24.94 3.52
CA ASP A 16 -0.39 25.66 4.76
C ASP A 16 0.43 25.13 5.94
N VAL A 17 1.14 26.03 6.65
CA VAL A 17 1.92 25.69 7.86
C VAL A 17 1.08 25.02 8.95
N PRO A 18 -0.19 25.43 9.24
CA PRO A 18 -1.02 24.78 10.24
C PRO A 18 -1.33 23.31 9.93
N SER A 19 -1.53 22.96 8.66
CA SER A 19 -1.78 21.58 8.25
C SER A 19 -0.55 20.71 8.48
N ARG A 20 0.65 21.19 8.11
CA ARG A 20 1.91 20.46 8.35
C ARG A 20 2.17 20.23 9.84
N LEU A 21 1.93 21.29 10.66
CA LEU A 21 2.11 21.16 12.11
C LEU A 21 1.16 20.13 12.69
N PHE A 22 -0.10 20.13 12.26
CA PHE A 22 -1.09 19.13 12.67
C PHE A 22 -0.64 17.70 12.31
N ASP A 23 -0.20 17.48 11.07
CA ASP A 23 0.31 16.18 10.61
C ASP A 23 1.52 15.72 11.44
N ILE A 24 2.46 16.61 11.74
CA ILE A 24 3.63 16.32 12.59
C ILE A 24 3.19 15.93 14.01
N VAL A 25 2.25 16.67 14.61
CA VAL A 25 1.74 16.36 15.96
C VAL A 25 1.11 14.97 16.00
N ILE A 26 0.32 14.63 15.01
CA ILE A 26 -0.30 13.30 14.94
C ILE A 26 0.76 12.20 14.71
N ALA A 27 1.70 12.41 13.79
CA ALA A 27 2.78 11.45 13.53
C ALA A 27 3.65 11.21 14.79
N VAL A 28 4.04 12.27 15.49
CA VAL A 28 4.78 12.19 16.75
C VAL A 28 3.95 11.47 17.82
N SER A 29 2.64 11.74 17.90
CA SER A 29 1.74 11.06 18.85
C SER A 29 1.64 9.57 18.58
N ILE A 30 1.62 9.14 17.31
CA ILE A 30 1.63 7.73 16.93
C ILE A 30 2.94 7.06 17.34
N LEU A 31 4.09 7.69 17.06
CA LEU A 31 5.40 7.18 17.42
C LEU A 31 5.60 7.09 18.94
N LEU A 32 5.15 8.10 19.70
CA LEU A 32 5.18 8.07 21.16
C LEU A 32 4.34 6.90 21.72
N ASN A 33 3.13 6.67 21.19
CA ASN A 33 2.32 5.52 21.61
C ASN A 33 2.99 4.19 21.30
N LEU A 34 3.63 4.07 20.13
CA LEU A 34 4.39 2.86 19.80
C LEU A 34 5.51 2.64 20.82
N PHE A 35 6.28 3.68 21.11
CA PHE A 35 7.35 3.63 22.09
C PHE A 35 6.83 3.22 23.47
N ILE A 36 5.68 3.75 23.92
CA ILE A 36 5.06 3.37 25.21
C ILE A 36 4.73 1.88 25.23
N ILE A 37 4.11 1.35 24.16
CA ILE A 37 3.74 -0.07 24.08
C ILE A 37 4.99 -0.96 24.22
N PHE A 38 6.10 -0.61 23.54
CA PHE A 38 7.34 -1.34 23.69
C PHE A 38 7.94 -1.19 25.09
N PHE A 39 7.92 0.03 25.63
CA PHE A 39 8.52 0.30 26.94
C PHE A 39 7.75 -0.35 28.09
N GLU A 40 6.44 -0.54 27.97
CA GLU A 40 5.60 -1.29 28.91
C GLU A 40 5.96 -2.78 29.00
N THR A 41 6.70 -3.34 28.02
CA THR A 41 7.14 -4.73 28.06
C THR A 41 8.38 -4.98 28.94
N PHE A 42 9.09 -3.90 29.31
CA PHE A 42 10.21 -3.98 30.23
C PHE A 42 9.74 -3.84 31.68
N ASP A 43 10.49 -4.40 32.62
CA ASP A 43 10.29 -4.21 34.08
C ASP A 43 10.61 -2.75 34.46
N VAL A 44 9.73 -1.85 34.07
CA VAL A 44 9.94 -0.41 34.28
C VAL A 44 9.65 -0.05 35.72
N SER A 45 10.58 0.69 36.32
CA SER A 45 10.40 1.26 37.65
C SER A 45 9.06 2.02 37.76
N ALA A 46 8.34 1.82 38.87
CA ALA A 46 7.06 2.47 39.16
C ALA A 46 7.06 3.99 38.96
N LYS A 47 8.24 4.61 39.10
CA LYS A 47 8.45 6.05 38.86
C LYS A 47 8.12 6.48 37.42
N TYR A 48 8.43 5.67 36.42
CA TYR A 48 8.20 6.02 35.00
C TYR A 48 6.81 5.65 34.51
N ILE A 49 6.14 4.71 35.15
CA ILE A 49 4.78 4.30 34.80
C ILE A 49 3.79 5.47 34.83
N GLY A 50 3.92 6.36 35.82
CA GLY A 50 3.10 7.56 35.94
C GLY A 50 3.25 8.50 34.74
N ILE A 51 4.49 8.74 34.30
CA ILE A 51 4.80 9.61 33.16
C ILE A 51 4.26 8.99 31.87
N LEU A 52 4.48 7.68 31.66
CA LEU A 52 3.99 6.97 30.46
C LEU A 52 2.47 7.04 30.34
N ARG A 53 1.74 6.86 31.47
CA ARG A 53 0.26 7.01 31.49
C ARG A 53 -0.20 8.41 31.14
N VAL A 54 0.48 9.45 31.59
CA VAL A 54 0.16 10.85 31.25
C VAL A 54 0.37 11.08 29.75
N ILE A 55 1.49 10.61 29.20
CA ILE A 55 1.77 10.75 27.76
C ILE A 55 0.70 9.98 26.94
N GLU A 56 0.36 8.74 27.36
CA GLU A 56 -0.70 7.96 26.70
C GLU A 56 -2.04 8.72 26.75
N LEU A 57 -2.45 9.24 27.89
CA LEU A 57 -3.68 10.01 28.04
C LEU A 57 -3.71 11.23 27.09
N VAL A 58 -2.63 12.02 27.06
CA VAL A 58 -2.53 13.20 26.20
C VAL A 58 -2.68 12.81 24.73
N THR A 59 -1.98 11.79 24.29
CA THR A 59 -2.04 11.36 22.90
C THR A 59 -3.41 10.76 22.53
N VAL A 60 -4.07 10.04 23.44
CA VAL A 60 -5.44 9.56 23.25
C VAL A 60 -6.44 10.71 23.14
N ILE A 61 -6.28 11.75 23.94
CA ILE A 61 -7.11 12.98 23.83
C ILE A 61 -6.90 13.63 22.46
N ILE A 62 -5.66 13.76 21.99
CA ILE A 62 -5.35 14.29 20.66
C ILE A 62 -6.07 13.47 19.59
N PHE A 63 -5.99 12.15 19.63
CA PHE A 63 -6.67 11.26 18.67
C PHE A 63 -8.19 11.36 18.75
N THR A 64 -8.75 11.52 19.94
CA THR A 64 -10.18 11.70 20.13
C THR A 64 -10.67 13.00 19.52
N VAL A 65 -9.94 14.10 19.78
CA VAL A 65 -10.25 15.42 19.21
C VAL A 65 -10.15 15.39 17.68
N GLU A 66 -9.09 14.79 17.14
CA GLU A 66 -8.93 14.59 15.70
C GLU A 66 -10.13 13.87 15.09
N TYR A 67 -10.56 12.76 15.70
CA TYR A 67 -11.71 11.98 15.22
C TYR A 67 -13.00 12.80 15.24
N ILE A 68 -13.26 13.54 16.33
CA ILE A 68 -14.43 14.42 16.43
C ILE A 68 -14.39 15.50 15.35
N LEU A 69 -13.25 16.13 15.11
CA LEU A 69 -13.11 17.13 14.05
C LEU A 69 -13.40 16.55 12.66
N ARG A 70 -12.99 15.32 12.42
CA ARG A 70 -13.29 14.59 11.16
C ARG A 70 -14.78 14.25 11.05
N LEU A 71 -15.42 13.84 12.13
CA LEU A 71 -16.87 13.62 12.15
C LEU A 71 -17.63 14.91 11.82
N VAL A 72 -17.25 16.04 12.41
CA VAL A 72 -17.88 17.34 12.15
C VAL A 72 -17.69 17.80 10.71
N THR A 73 -16.63 17.35 10.03
CA THR A 73 -16.30 17.75 8.65
C THR A 73 -16.51 16.62 7.64
N ALA A 74 -17.21 15.55 8.01
CA ALA A 74 -17.42 14.37 7.16
C ALA A 74 -18.12 14.68 5.83
N ASP A 75 -18.98 15.70 5.80
CA ASP A 75 -19.65 16.17 4.59
C ASP A 75 -18.69 16.71 3.52
N TYR A 76 -17.56 17.27 3.92
CA TYR A 76 -16.52 17.69 2.97
C TYR A 76 -15.67 16.53 2.45
N ALA A 77 -15.54 15.45 3.23
CA ALA A 77 -14.80 14.26 2.85
C ALA A 77 -15.62 13.33 1.94
N PHE A 78 -16.94 13.27 2.13
CA PHE A 78 -17.86 12.41 1.37
C PHE A 78 -18.99 13.23 0.72
N PRO A 79 -18.70 14.04 -0.31
CA PRO A 79 -19.69 14.89 -0.96
C PRO A 79 -20.76 14.12 -1.75
N SER A 80 -20.54 12.82 -2.00
CA SER A 80 -21.50 11.93 -2.66
C SER A 80 -22.73 11.60 -1.80
N ALA A 81 -22.65 11.81 -0.50
CA ALA A 81 -23.79 11.58 0.41
C ALA A 81 -24.77 12.78 0.34
N LYS A 82 -26.05 12.49 0.11
CA LYS A 82 -27.09 13.54 0.00
C LYS A 82 -27.39 14.26 1.32
N THR A 83 -26.96 13.69 2.45
CA THR A 83 -27.25 14.20 3.81
C THR A 83 -26.00 14.14 4.68
N PHE A 84 -25.90 15.06 5.67
CA PHE A 84 -24.84 15.04 6.66
C PHE A 84 -24.77 13.69 7.42
N ALA A 85 -25.92 13.13 7.81
CA ALA A 85 -25.97 11.81 8.47
C ALA A 85 -25.42 10.70 7.56
N GLY A 86 -25.68 10.75 6.25
CA GLY A 86 -25.11 9.82 5.28
C GLY A 86 -23.57 9.93 5.19
N SER A 87 -23.04 11.15 5.15
CA SER A 87 -21.59 11.39 5.16
C SER A 87 -20.92 10.87 6.45
N LEU A 88 -21.58 11.09 7.59
CA LEU A 88 -21.15 10.61 8.89
C LEU A 88 -21.07 9.08 8.92
N PHE A 89 -22.13 8.41 8.45
CA PHE A 89 -22.18 6.95 8.38
C PHE A 89 -21.10 6.41 7.44
N MET A 90 -20.95 6.99 6.25
CA MET A 90 -19.89 6.63 5.30
C MET A 90 -18.50 6.80 5.91
N PHE A 91 -18.26 7.87 6.68
CA PHE A 91 -16.98 8.06 7.34
C PHE A 91 -16.72 7.01 8.42
N ILE A 92 -17.68 6.76 9.33
CA ILE A 92 -17.52 5.80 10.44
C ILE A 92 -17.20 4.40 9.92
N PHE A 93 -17.89 3.97 8.85
CA PHE A 93 -17.69 2.65 8.24
C PHE A 93 -16.60 2.61 7.16
N SER A 94 -15.95 3.74 6.88
CA SER A 94 -14.76 3.75 6.02
C SER A 94 -13.58 3.08 6.73
N LEU A 95 -12.65 2.52 5.96
CA LEU A 95 -11.42 1.95 6.52
C LEU A 95 -10.70 2.95 7.43
N TYR A 96 -10.62 4.20 7.01
CA TYR A 96 -10.00 5.27 7.79
C TYR A 96 -10.76 5.59 9.08
N GLY A 97 -12.09 5.65 9.02
CA GLY A 97 -12.93 5.89 10.19
C GLY A 97 -12.84 4.78 11.24
N ILE A 98 -12.80 3.52 10.79
CA ILE A 98 -12.64 2.35 11.66
C ILE A 98 -11.25 2.36 12.32
N VAL A 99 -10.19 2.58 11.56
CA VAL A 99 -8.81 2.66 12.09
C VAL A 99 -8.68 3.77 13.13
N ASP A 100 -9.23 4.95 12.82
CA ASP A 100 -9.23 6.07 13.77
C ASP A 100 -10.00 5.72 15.05
N LEU A 101 -11.18 5.13 14.94
CA LEU A 101 -12.01 4.73 16.08
C LEU A 101 -11.30 3.69 16.96
N VAL A 102 -10.82 2.61 16.36
CA VAL A 102 -10.15 1.52 17.08
C VAL A 102 -8.86 2.00 17.78
N SER A 103 -8.25 3.05 17.31
CA SER A 103 -7.00 3.56 17.90
C SER A 103 -7.16 4.21 19.28
N PHE A 104 -8.30 4.80 19.62
CA PHE A 104 -8.54 5.43 20.93
C PHE A 104 -9.66 4.75 21.74
N LEU A 105 -10.60 4.08 21.07
CA LEU A 105 -11.75 3.45 21.71
C LEU A 105 -11.36 2.45 22.82
N PRO A 106 -10.37 1.55 22.65
CA PRO A 106 -9.95 0.61 23.70
C PRO A 106 -9.53 1.31 25.00
N TYR A 107 -8.90 2.48 24.92
CA TYR A 107 -8.49 3.25 26.08
C TYR A 107 -9.72 3.73 26.86
N TRP A 108 -10.70 4.34 26.17
CA TRP A 108 -11.91 4.84 26.80
C TRP A 108 -12.79 3.70 27.34
N LEU A 109 -12.85 2.54 26.65
CA LEU A 109 -13.56 1.38 27.16
C LEU A 109 -12.95 0.88 28.47
N MET A 110 -11.62 0.82 28.57
CA MET A 110 -10.96 0.42 29.81
C MET A 110 -11.12 1.46 30.93
N PHE A 111 -11.26 2.73 30.59
CA PHE A 111 -11.49 3.80 31.56
C PHE A 111 -12.93 3.77 32.10
N ILE A 112 -13.92 3.55 31.24
CA ILE A 112 -15.36 3.54 31.60
C ILE A 112 -15.73 2.23 32.31
N PHE A 113 -15.18 1.09 31.85
CA PHE A 113 -15.43 -0.24 32.39
C PHE A 113 -14.15 -0.81 33.01
N PRO A 114 -13.78 -0.45 34.24
CA PRO A 114 -12.63 -1.04 34.91
C PRO A 114 -12.76 -2.55 35.02
N ALA A 115 -11.68 -3.30 34.77
CA ALA A 115 -11.65 -4.76 34.78
C ALA A 115 -12.15 -5.41 36.09
N ALA A 116 -12.11 -4.67 37.19
CA ALA A 116 -12.59 -5.11 38.51
C ALA A 116 -14.10 -5.44 38.56
N ASN A 117 -14.90 -4.89 37.62
CA ASN A 117 -16.36 -5.03 37.63
C ASN A 117 -16.89 -6.08 36.64
N VAL A 118 -16.01 -6.81 35.91
CA VAL A 118 -16.43 -7.78 34.90
C VAL A 118 -15.84 -9.16 35.19
N PRO A 119 -16.62 -10.15 35.69
CA PRO A 119 -16.12 -11.46 36.13
C PRO A 119 -15.35 -12.28 35.06
N HIS A 120 -15.68 -12.11 33.78
CA HIS A 120 -15.05 -12.78 32.63
C HIS A 120 -14.18 -11.82 31.79
N GLY A 121 -13.97 -10.60 32.27
CA GLY A 121 -13.37 -9.50 31.51
C GLY A 121 -11.83 -9.56 31.35
N ILE A 122 -11.11 -10.38 32.13
CA ILE A 122 -9.65 -10.36 32.16
C ILE A 122 -9.04 -10.66 30.78
N ILE A 123 -9.60 -11.62 30.04
CA ILE A 123 -9.12 -12.00 28.72
C ILE A 123 -9.47 -10.90 27.69
N ALA A 124 -10.71 -10.41 27.71
CA ALA A 124 -11.15 -9.34 26.82
C ALA A 124 -10.35 -8.05 27.03
N PHE A 125 -10.05 -7.68 28.29
CA PHE A 125 -9.22 -6.52 28.60
C PHE A 125 -7.74 -6.69 28.18
N ARG A 126 -7.21 -7.91 28.25
CA ARG A 126 -5.88 -8.20 27.69
C ARG A 126 -5.87 -8.03 26.17
N MET A 127 -6.91 -8.52 25.46
CA MET A 127 -7.07 -8.36 24.03
C MET A 127 -7.20 -6.88 23.63
N LEU A 128 -7.98 -6.07 24.39
CA LEU A 128 -8.05 -4.62 24.15
C LEU A 128 -6.68 -3.93 24.26
N ARG A 129 -5.78 -4.44 25.11
CA ARG A 129 -4.39 -3.93 25.17
C ARG A 129 -3.63 -4.23 23.90
N VAL A 130 -3.76 -5.45 23.34
CA VAL A 130 -3.12 -5.84 22.06
C VAL A 130 -3.70 -5.02 20.89
N VAL A 131 -5.01 -4.79 20.90
CA VAL A 131 -5.70 -3.98 19.87
C VAL A 131 -5.15 -2.55 19.77
N ARG A 132 -4.53 -2.01 20.83
CA ARG A 132 -3.87 -0.69 20.78
C ARG A 132 -2.80 -0.59 19.69
N ILE A 133 -2.18 -1.71 19.28
CA ILE A 133 -1.17 -1.73 18.20
C ILE A 133 -1.78 -1.26 16.86
N LEU A 134 -3.10 -1.40 16.67
CA LEU A 134 -3.79 -0.94 15.47
C LEU A 134 -3.71 0.58 15.26
N ARG A 135 -3.29 1.33 16.29
CA ARG A 135 -2.96 2.77 16.16
C ARG A 135 -1.90 3.03 15.10
N LEU A 136 -1.01 2.04 14.83
CA LEU A 136 0.02 2.14 13.79
C LEU A 136 -0.57 2.27 12.39
N PHE A 137 -1.73 1.65 12.14
CA PHE A 137 -2.35 1.76 10.82
C PHE A 137 -2.80 3.19 10.47
N ARG A 138 -2.83 4.13 11.44
CA ARG A 138 -3.02 5.54 11.16
C ARG A 138 -1.90 6.15 10.31
N ILE A 139 -0.69 5.61 10.40
CA ILE A 139 0.46 6.07 9.62
C ILE A 139 0.21 5.93 8.11
N ASN A 140 -0.62 4.95 7.73
CA ASN A 140 -1.01 4.73 6.33
C ASN A 140 -1.66 5.96 5.69
N ARG A 141 -2.34 6.77 6.47
CA ARG A 141 -3.01 7.97 5.98
C ARG A 141 -2.02 9.05 5.53
N TYR A 142 -0.80 9.06 6.11
CA TYR A 142 0.25 10.03 5.81
C TYR A 142 1.18 9.58 4.68
N TYR A 143 1.23 8.30 4.43
CA TYR A 143 2.01 7.70 3.37
C TYR A 143 1.07 6.81 2.56
N ASP A 144 0.79 7.16 1.32
CA ASP A 144 -0.06 6.37 0.40
C ASP A 144 0.51 4.99 0.05
N ALA A 145 1.53 4.55 0.80
CA ALA A 145 2.21 3.28 0.58
C ALA A 145 1.27 2.07 0.62
N PHE A 146 0.32 2.07 1.58
CA PHE A 146 -0.64 0.96 1.65
C PHE A 146 -1.70 1.01 0.54
N ASN A 147 -2.03 2.19 0.03
CA ASN A 147 -2.96 2.29 -1.09
C ASN A 147 -2.34 1.64 -2.33
N VAL A 148 -1.06 1.93 -2.62
CA VAL A 148 -0.32 1.29 -3.71
C VAL A 148 -0.27 -0.23 -3.53
N ILE A 149 0.04 -0.72 -2.32
CA ILE A 149 0.03 -2.15 -2.02
C ILE A 149 -1.37 -2.74 -2.25
N THR A 150 -2.42 -2.07 -1.74
CA THR A 150 -3.81 -2.53 -1.87
C THR A 150 -4.25 -2.57 -3.34
N ASP A 151 -3.86 -1.57 -4.14
CA ASP A 151 -4.19 -1.51 -5.55
C ASP A 151 -3.50 -2.64 -6.33
N VAL A 152 -2.21 -2.87 -6.08
CA VAL A 152 -1.47 -3.99 -6.68
C VAL A 152 -2.08 -5.34 -6.28
N LEU A 153 -2.39 -5.54 -4.98
CA LEU A 153 -3.01 -6.77 -4.51
C LEU A 153 -4.39 -7.00 -5.12
N ARG A 154 -5.18 -5.94 -5.27
CA ARG A 154 -6.51 -6.00 -5.91
C ARG A 154 -6.41 -6.32 -7.38
N GLU A 155 -5.47 -5.72 -8.11
CA GLU A 155 -5.24 -5.96 -9.52
C GLU A 155 -4.75 -7.39 -9.78
N LYS A 156 -3.83 -7.90 -8.95
CA LYS A 156 -3.23 -9.23 -9.07
C LYS A 156 -3.92 -10.31 -8.24
N LYS A 157 -5.10 -10.02 -7.64
CA LYS A 157 -5.78 -10.91 -6.69
C LYS A 157 -5.97 -12.35 -7.20
N ASN A 158 -6.35 -12.54 -8.46
CA ASN A 158 -6.60 -13.86 -9.00
C ASN A 158 -5.31 -14.69 -9.14
N GLN A 159 -4.23 -14.03 -9.55
CA GLN A 159 -2.90 -14.64 -9.67
C GLN A 159 -2.35 -15.01 -8.28
N ILE A 160 -2.47 -14.10 -7.30
CA ILE A 160 -2.07 -14.33 -5.92
C ILE A 160 -2.90 -15.48 -5.31
N LEU A 161 -4.22 -15.49 -5.52
CA LEU A 161 -5.08 -16.56 -5.01
C LEU A 161 -4.69 -17.92 -5.59
N SER A 162 -4.37 -17.99 -6.89
CA SER A 162 -3.88 -19.21 -7.53
C SER A 162 -2.53 -19.66 -6.93
N ALA A 163 -1.61 -18.74 -6.68
CA ALA A 163 -0.34 -19.04 -6.04
C ALA A 163 -0.52 -19.56 -4.61
N VAL A 164 -1.38 -18.92 -3.82
CA VAL A 164 -1.71 -19.35 -2.45
C VAL A 164 -2.36 -20.75 -2.46
N PHE A 165 -3.24 -21.02 -3.41
CA PHE A 165 -3.85 -22.34 -3.56
C PHE A 165 -2.80 -23.43 -3.86
N ILE A 166 -1.83 -23.16 -4.75
CA ILE A 166 -0.74 -24.09 -5.05
C ILE A 166 0.11 -24.32 -3.79
N ILE A 167 0.46 -23.27 -3.05
CA ILE A 167 1.20 -23.39 -1.78
C ILE A 167 0.43 -24.27 -0.79
N LEU A 168 -0.88 -24.03 -0.63
CA LEU A 168 -1.72 -24.81 0.27
C LEU A 168 -1.74 -26.30 -0.12
N MET A 169 -1.90 -26.60 -1.41
CA MET A 169 -1.85 -27.96 -1.90
C MET A 169 -0.50 -28.64 -1.62
N MET A 170 0.59 -27.93 -1.83
CA MET A 170 1.94 -28.42 -1.52
C MET A 170 2.15 -28.66 -0.03
N VAL A 171 1.67 -27.76 0.83
CA VAL A 171 1.74 -27.94 2.29
C VAL A 171 0.98 -29.18 2.72
N LEU A 172 -0.25 -29.37 2.21
CA LEU A 172 -1.06 -30.55 2.55
C LEU A 172 -0.41 -31.86 2.05
N ALA A 173 0.04 -31.88 0.79
CA ALA A 173 0.72 -33.05 0.23
C ALA A 173 2.00 -33.37 1.03
N SER A 174 2.84 -32.39 1.30
CA SER A 174 4.07 -32.55 2.08
C SER A 174 3.79 -33.05 3.49
N SER A 175 2.73 -32.55 4.12
CA SER A 175 2.32 -32.99 5.47
C SER A 175 1.94 -34.47 5.50
N ILE A 176 1.16 -34.94 4.53
CA ILE A 176 0.74 -36.34 4.43
C ILE A 176 1.95 -37.24 4.17
N ILE A 177 2.79 -36.88 3.18
CA ILE A 177 4.00 -37.65 2.85
C ILE A 177 4.93 -37.79 4.03
N MET A 178 5.17 -36.69 4.75
CA MET A 178 6.06 -36.74 5.93
C MET A 178 5.44 -37.49 7.10
N TYR A 179 4.12 -37.44 7.26
CA TYR A 179 3.43 -38.27 8.23
C TYR A 179 3.69 -39.76 7.96
N ASP A 180 3.48 -40.21 6.71
CA ASP A 180 3.68 -41.62 6.36
C ASP A 180 5.12 -42.09 6.53
N LEU A 181 6.11 -41.22 6.34
CA LEU A 181 7.53 -41.54 6.42
C LEU A 181 8.10 -41.50 7.85
N GLU A 182 7.51 -40.64 8.72
CA GLU A 182 8.10 -40.31 10.03
C GLU A 182 7.27 -40.78 11.22
N HIS A 183 5.97 -41.06 11.04
CA HIS A 183 5.07 -41.39 12.15
C HIS A 183 5.54 -42.61 12.96
N GLU A 184 6.02 -43.68 12.30
CA GLU A 184 6.49 -44.88 13.01
C GLU A 184 7.78 -44.59 13.82
N ALA A 185 8.65 -43.74 13.28
CA ALA A 185 9.94 -43.43 13.91
C ALA A 185 9.81 -42.36 15.03
N GLN A 186 8.85 -41.44 14.90
CA GLN A 186 8.62 -40.37 15.88
C GLN A 186 7.12 -40.01 16.03
N PRO A 187 6.34 -40.92 16.65
CA PRO A 187 4.90 -40.77 16.78
C PRO A 187 4.44 -39.57 17.61
N ASP A 188 5.30 -39.05 18.47
CA ASP A 188 5.00 -37.88 19.29
C ASP A 188 5.09 -36.56 18.52
N GLN A 189 5.91 -36.51 17.47
CA GLN A 189 6.09 -35.33 16.64
C GLN A 189 5.10 -35.34 15.46
N PHE A 190 5.02 -36.45 14.74
CA PHE A 190 4.10 -36.67 13.63
C PHE A 190 2.90 -37.50 14.06
N LYS A 191 2.08 -36.99 15.03
CA LYS A 191 0.92 -37.72 15.57
C LYS A 191 -0.15 -38.01 14.52
N ASN A 192 -0.32 -37.09 13.58
CA ASN A 192 -1.28 -37.17 12.49
C ASN A 192 -0.85 -36.22 11.37
N ALA A 193 -1.53 -36.26 10.25
CA ALA A 193 -1.22 -35.37 9.12
C ALA A 193 -1.25 -33.87 9.48
N PHE A 194 -2.09 -33.45 10.42
CA PHE A 194 -2.11 -32.05 10.87
C PHE A 194 -0.84 -31.61 11.60
N SER A 195 -0.20 -32.47 12.38
CA SER A 195 1.10 -32.14 13.00
C SER A 195 2.19 -31.97 11.95
N GLY A 196 2.11 -32.69 10.82
CA GLY A 196 3.00 -32.48 9.69
C GLY A 196 2.83 -31.14 8.97
N ILE A 197 1.65 -30.48 9.05
CA ILE A 197 1.43 -29.15 8.45
C ILE A 197 2.41 -28.11 9.04
N TRP A 198 2.63 -28.12 10.34
CA TRP A 198 3.57 -27.20 10.98
C TRP A 198 4.98 -27.34 10.40
N TRP A 199 5.46 -28.57 10.27
CA TRP A 199 6.75 -28.85 9.64
C TRP A 199 6.77 -28.43 8.17
N ALA A 200 5.72 -28.78 7.40
CA ALA A 200 5.61 -28.47 5.97
C ALA A 200 5.61 -26.95 5.72
N VAL A 201 4.83 -26.19 6.51
CA VAL A 201 4.81 -24.72 6.42
C VAL A 201 6.19 -24.16 6.75
N SER A 202 6.80 -24.61 7.86
CA SER A 202 8.11 -24.15 8.30
C SER A 202 9.19 -24.40 7.26
N THR A 203 9.15 -25.54 6.57
CA THR A 203 10.15 -25.95 5.58
C THR A 203 9.90 -25.31 4.22
N LEU A 204 8.66 -25.40 3.68
CA LEU A 204 8.31 -24.87 2.37
C LEU A 204 8.38 -23.35 2.32
N LEU A 205 7.98 -22.66 3.38
CA LEU A 205 8.11 -21.20 3.46
C LEU A 205 9.50 -20.73 3.93
N THR A 206 10.46 -21.66 4.01
CA THR A 206 11.89 -21.40 4.36
C THR A 206 12.10 -20.75 5.73
N VAL A 207 11.19 -21.00 6.70
CA VAL A 207 11.32 -20.50 8.09
C VAL A 207 12.31 -21.36 8.88
N GLY A 208 12.11 -22.70 8.91
CA GLY A 208 13.05 -23.65 9.49
C GLY A 208 13.25 -23.54 11.00
N TYR A 209 12.18 -23.57 11.80
CA TYR A 209 12.30 -23.48 13.27
C TYR A 209 13.18 -24.57 13.88
N GLY A 210 13.22 -25.78 13.28
CA GLY A 210 14.06 -26.88 13.75
C GLY A 210 13.49 -27.64 14.97
N ASP A 211 12.29 -27.34 15.40
CA ASP A 211 11.57 -28.00 16.47
C ASP A 211 11.01 -29.37 16.04
N ILE A 212 10.62 -29.51 14.77
CA ILE A 212 10.22 -30.76 14.12
C ILE A 212 11.07 -30.93 12.86
N TYR A 213 11.67 -32.11 12.69
CA TYR A 213 12.51 -32.44 11.53
C TYR A 213 12.50 -33.95 11.23
N PRO A 214 12.72 -34.39 9.98
CA PRO A 214 12.76 -35.81 9.63
C PRO A 214 14.00 -36.49 10.22
N ILE A 215 13.79 -37.69 10.82
CA ILE A 215 14.88 -38.53 11.36
C ILE A 215 15.15 -39.75 10.48
N THR A 216 14.15 -40.23 9.70
CA THR A 216 14.34 -41.36 8.81
C THR A 216 15.15 -40.95 7.57
N ASN A 217 15.85 -41.91 6.94
CA ASN A 217 16.59 -41.64 5.72
C ASN A 217 15.66 -41.27 4.55
N ALA A 218 14.48 -41.89 4.46
CA ALA A 218 13.48 -41.59 3.46
C ALA A 218 12.89 -40.20 3.66
N GLY A 219 12.52 -39.85 4.90
CA GLY A 219 12.01 -38.52 5.25
C GLY A 219 13.02 -37.40 4.99
N ARG A 220 14.31 -37.63 5.28
CA ARG A 220 15.40 -36.69 4.97
C ARG A 220 15.55 -36.47 3.47
N PHE A 221 15.52 -37.55 2.69
CA PHE A 221 15.62 -37.46 1.23
C PHE A 221 14.46 -36.67 0.64
N VAL A 222 13.22 -37.00 1.03
CA VAL A 222 12.02 -36.25 0.62
C VAL A 222 12.05 -34.82 1.12
N GLY A 223 12.52 -34.60 2.35
CA GLY A 223 12.69 -33.26 2.94
C GLY A 223 13.60 -32.35 2.12
N ILE A 224 14.70 -32.88 1.57
CA ILE A 224 15.58 -32.14 0.65
C ILE A 224 14.81 -31.71 -0.61
N ILE A 225 14.07 -32.61 -1.23
CA ILE A 225 13.28 -32.30 -2.44
C ILE A 225 12.24 -31.21 -2.13
N LEU A 226 11.52 -31.36 -1.01
CA LEU A 226 10.50 -30.40 -0.60
C LEU A 226 11.10 -29.02 -0.27
N ALA A 227 12.31 -28.97 0.30
CA ALA A 227 13.00 -27.72 0.57
C ALA A 227 13.33 -26.95 -0.74
N PHE A 228 13.84 -27.66 -1.75
CA PHE A 228 14.06 -27.06 -3.08
C PHE A 228 12.76 -26.56 -3.73
N LEU A 229 11.70 -27.37 -3.69
CA LEU A 229 10.38 -26.97 -4.19
C LEU A 229 9.82 -25.78 -3.44
N GLY A 230 10.05 -25.71 -2.12
CA GLY A 230 9.63 -24.60 -1.28
C GLY A 230 10.22 -23.26 -1.73
N VAL A 231 11.51 -23.20 -2.02
CA VAL A 231 12.17 -22.00 -2.54
C VAL A 231 11.50 -21.52 -3.85
N GLY A 232 11.24 -22.47 -4.77
CA GLY A 232 10.59 -22.15 -6.05
C GLY A 232 9.16 -21.63 -5.88
N ILE A 233 8.41 -22.23 -4.95
CA ILE A 233 6.99 -21.92 -4.75
C ILE A 233 6.79 -20.54 -4.09
N VAL A 234 7.66 -20.15 -3.14
CA VAL A 234 7.63 -18.83 -2.50
C VAL A 234 8.01 -17.71 -3.47
N ALA A 235 8.82 -18.01 -4.48
CA ALA A 235 9.19 -17.05 -5.52
C ALA A 235 7.99 -16.62 -6.38
N ILE A 236 6.96 -17.45 -6.53
CA ILE A 236 5.79 -17.16 -7.39
C ILE A 236 5.01 -15.94 -6.88
N PRO A 237 4.45 -15.89 -5.65
CA PRO A 237 3.72 -14.73 -5.17
C PRO A 237 4.62 -13.50 -5.08
N THR A 238 5.88 -13.66 -4.71
CA THR A 238 6.84 -12.55 -4.67
C THR A 238 7.04 -11.93 -6.06
N GLY A 239 7.19 -12.76 -7.09
CA GLY A 239 7.31 -12.33 -8.48
C GLY A 239 6.05 -11.63 -9.00
N ILE A 240 4.86 -12.15 -8.67
CA ILE A 240 3.57 -11.54 -9.04
C ILE A 240 3.44 -10.15 -8.43
N ILE A 241 3.74 -10.01 -7.14
CA ILE A 241 3.67 -8.73 -6.42
C ILE A 241 4.69 -7.75 -7.00
N SER A 242 5.94 -8.17 -7.22
CA SER A 242 6.98 -7.33 -7.80
C SER A 242 6.62 -6.84 -9.20
N ALA A 243 6.11 -7.72 -10.06
CA ALA A 243 5.63 -7.34 -11.38
C ALA A 243 4.46 -6.36 -11.31
N GLY A 244 3.52 -6.56 -10.37
CA GLY A 244 2.42 -5.65 -10.12
C GLY A 244 2.87 -4.24 -9.70
N PHE A 245 3.89 -4.14 -8.86
CA PHE A 245 4.48 -2.84 -8.50
C PHE A 245 5.12 -2.14 -9.72
N VAL A 246 5.91 -2.86 -10.50
CA VAL A 246 6.54 -2.31 -11.71
C VAL A 246 5.47 -1.79 -12.67
N GLU A 247 4.42 -2.56 -12.93
CA GLU A 247 3.31 -2.18 -13.79
C GLU A 247 2.56 -0.94 -13.26
N HIS A 248 2.27 -0.92 -11.95
CA HIS A 248 1.60 0.22 -11.30
C HIS A 248 2.43 1.52 -11.42
N TYR A 249 3.73 1.46 -11.14
CA TYR A 249 4.60 2.64 -11.27
C TYR A 249 4.79 3.06 -12.73
N THR A 250 4.86 2.11 -13.66
CA THR A 250 4.95 2.42 -15.09
C THR A 250 3.67 3.11 -15.57
N LYS A 251 2.50 2.63 -15.11
CA LYS A 251 1.19 3.24 -15.43
C LYS A 251 1.07 4.66 -14.87
N ILE A 252 1.49 4.91 -13.62
CA ILE A 252 1.52 6.26 -13.04
C ILE A 252 2.45 7.16 -13.86
N LYS A 253 3.61 6.65 -14.24
CA LYS A 253 4.59 7.39 -15.02
C LYS A 253 4.05 7.71 -16.42
N SER A 254 3.41 6.77 -17.10
CA SER A 254 2.78 7.00 -18.40
C SER A 254 1.64 8.00 -18.33
N MET A 255 0.81 7.97 -17.29
CA MET A 255 -0.23 8.97 -17.05
C MET A 255 0.36 10.36 -16.75
N ALA A 256 1.47 10.43 -16.00
CA ALA A 256 2.15 11.70 -15.71
C ALA A 256 2.85 12.29 -16.94
N TYR A 257 3.31 11.44 -17.85
CA TYR A 257 4.00 11.84 -19.09
C TYR A 257 3.11 11.69 -20.35
N GLY A 258 1.85 11.30 -20.21
CA GLY A 258 0.85 11.38 -21.27
C GLY A 258 0.97 10.33 -22.37
N ASN A 259 1.15 9.03 -22.06
CA ASN A 259 1.37 8.08 -23.15
C ASN A 259 0.27 7.04 -23.41
N ASP A 260 -0.66 6.71 -22.52
CA ASP A 260 -1.57 5.58 -22.82
C ASP A 260 -3.08 5.91 -22.94
N ASP A 261 -3.53 7.06 -22.42
CA ASP A 261 -4.94 7.47 -22.53
C ASP A 261 -5.15 8.79 -23.29
N CYS A 262 -4.08 9.41 -23.78
CA CYS A 262 -4.20 10.57 -24.63
C CYS A 262 -4.49 10.09 -26.06
N PRO A 263 -5.59 10.51 -26.71
CA PRO A 263 -5.89 10.10 -28.08
C PRO A 263 -4.94 10.77 -29.10
N VAL A 264 -3.72 11.03 -28.69
CA VAL A 264 -2.67 11.66 -29.49
C VAL A 264 -1.37 10.90 -29.38
N GLU A 265 -0.76 10.66 -30.51
CA GLU A 265 0.57 10.09 -30.65
C GLU A 265 1.57 11.21 -30.94
N PHE A 266 2.76 11.18 -30.30
CA PHE A 266 3.83 12.12 -30.57
C PHE A 266 4.89 11.45 -31.42
N GLU A 267 5.18 12.03 -32.58
CA GLU A 267 6.22 11.59 -33.49
C GLU A 267 7.29 12.67 -33.57
N THR A 268 8.56 12.30 -33.42
CA THR A 268 9.66 13.25 -33.57
C THR A 268 10.37 13.05 -34.91
N VAL A 269 10.35 14.09 -35.74
CA VAL A 269 11.01 14.10 -37.05
C VAL A 269 12.23 14.99 -37.00
N ARG A 270 13.40 14.43 -37.30
CA ARG A 270 14.62 15.24 -37.49
C ARG A 270 14.69 15.78 -38.88
N ILE A 271 14.87 17.10 -38.97
CA ILE A 271 14.96 17.82 -40.24
C ILE A 271 16.34 17.65 -40.81
N LYS A 272 16.41 17.23 -42.08
CA LYS A 272 17.62 17.15 -42.87
C LYS A 272 17.69 18.35 -43.81
N PRO A 273 18.90 18.75 -44.29
CA PRO A 273 19.03 19.87 -45.25
C PRO A 273 18.17 19.72 -46.51
N ASP A 274 17.95 18.48 -46.94
CA ASP A 274 17.15 18.16 -48.15
C ASP A 274 15.64 17.99 -47.85
N SER A 275 15.19 18.27 -46.62
CA SER A 275 13.79 18.14 -46.25
C SER A 275 12.97 19.30 -46.82
N ASP A 276 11.76 19.00 -47.34
CA ASP A 276 10.79 20.01 -47.81
C ASP A 276 10.36 21.00 -46.72
N TRP A 277 10.64 20.70 -45.46
CA TRP A 277 10.31 21.54 -44.32
C TRP A 277 11.45 22.49 -43.92
N CYS A 278 12.67 22.25 -44.40
CA CYS A 278 13.83 23.07 -44.05
C CYS A 278 13.67 24.50 -44.66
N ASN A 279 13.92 25.52 -43.85
CA ASN A 279 13.81 26.94 -44.19
C ASN A 279 12.39 27.40 -44.55
N ARG A 280 11.36 26.69 -44.14
CA ARG A 280 9.95 27.12 -44.28
C ARG A 280 9.35 27.51 -42.96
N PRO A 281 8.40 28.47 -42.91
CA PRO A 281 7.64 28.77 -41.72
C PRO A 281 6.66 27.62 -41.41
N VAL A 282 6.39 27.41 -40.12
CA VAL A 282 5.50 26.33 -39.62
C VAL A 282 4.12 26.42 -40.24
N GLY A 283 3.58 27.64 -40.42
CA GLY A 283 2.25 27.87 -41.00
C GLY A 283 2.11 27.36 -42.44
N ASP A 284 3.20 27.29 -43.22
CA ASP A 284 3.20 26.80 -44.59
C ASP A 284 3.34 25.28 -44.72
N ILE A 285 3.65 24.61 -43.58
CA ILE A 285 3.96 23.18 -43.56
C ILE A 285 2.68 22.38 -43.28
N ARG A 286 2.25 21.58 -44.25
CA ARG A 286 1.20 20.60 -44.09
C ARG A 286 1.82 19.29 -43.54
N ALA A 287 1.79 19.12 -42.24
CA ALA A 287 2.34 17.91 -41.56
C ALA A 287 1.53 16.61 -41.86
N GLY A 288 0.52 16.68 -42.73
CA GLY A 288 -0.41 15.58 -43.04
C GLY A 288 -1.72 15.70 -42.28
N ALA A 289 -2.75 14.98 -42.76
CA ALA A 289 -4.09 15.04 -42.16
C ALA A 289 -4.04 14.58 -40.69
N GLY A 290 -4.46 15.46 -39.77
CA GLY A 290 -4.55 15.17 -38.36
C GLY A 290 -3.21 15.29 -37.56
N LYS A 291 -2.13 15.81 -38.17
CA LYS A 291 -0.86 16.08 -37.49
C LYS A 291 -0.67 17.58 -37.30
N VAL A 292 -0.24 17.98 -36.08
CA VAL A 292 0.08 19.36 -35.71
C VAL A 292 1.49 19.42 -35.14
N ILE A 293 2.26 20.44 -35.54
CA ILE A 293 3.60 20.70 -34.99
C ILE A 293 3.41 21.35 -33.62
N THR A 294 3.90 20.69 -32.55
CA THR A 294 3.69 21.13 -31.17
C THR A 294 4.94 21.71 -30.52
N ALA A 295 6.14 21.25 -30.92
CA ALA A 295 7.38 21.76 -30.39
C ALA A 295 8.52 21.55 -31.40
N ILE A 296 9.54 22.39 -31.32
CA ILE A 296 10.79 22.28 -32.10
C ILE A 296 11.95 22.29 -31.10
N PHE A 297 12.79 21.28 -31.17
CA PHE A 297 14.04 21.23 -30.40
C PHE A 297 15.21 21.68 -31.31
N ARG A 298 15.85 22.80 -30.95
CA ARG A 298 16.99 23.38 -31.61
C ARG A 298 18.11 23.68 -30.60
N ASP A 299 19.30 23.17 -30.80
CA ASP A 299 20.49 23.45 -29.96
C ASP A 299 20.20 23.32 -28.43
N ASN A 300 19.51 22.24 -28.03
CA ASN A 300 19.11 21.97 -26.67
C ASN A 300 18.06 22.94 -26.07
N HIS A 301 17.42 23.76 -26.87
CA HIS A 301 16.31 24.63 -26.49
C HIS A 301 14.98 24.12 -27.09
N THR A 302 13.90 24.25 -26.31
CA THR A 302 12.55 23.95 -26.79
C THR A 302 11.90 25.23 -27.26
N ILE A 303 11.46 25.26 -28.52
CA ILE A 303 10.75 26.35 -29.14
C ILE A 303 9.28 25.91 -29.28
N ILE A 304 8.35 26.70 -28.77
CA ILE A 304 6.93 26.54 -29.06
C ILE A 304 6.71 27.27 -30.38
N PRO A 305 6.34 26.54 -31.46
CA PRO A 305 6.28 27.16 -32.78
C PRO A 305 5.04 28.06 -32.92
N GLU A 306 5.23 29.23 -33.52
CA GLU A 306 4.22 30.08 -34.06
C GLU A 306 4.20 29.90 -35.59
N ASP A 307 3.15 30.41 -36.29
CA ASP A 307 3.01 30.22 -37.72
C ASP A 307 4.15 30.77 -38.55
N ASP A 308 4.88 31.80 -38.05
CA ASP A 308 6.03 32.43 -38.65
C ASP A 308 7.36 31.78 -38.26
N THR A 309 7.36 30.83 -37.34
CA THR A 309 8.57 30.13 -36.87
C THR A 309 9.19 29.33 -38.02
N ILE A 310 10.44 29.65 -38.39
CA ILE A 310 11.16 28.97 -39.46
C ILE A 310 11.82 27.71 -38.90
N ILE A 311 11.60 26.58 -39.56
CA ILE A 311 12.28 25.31 -39.25
C ILE A 311 13.67 25.31 -39.85
N ALA A 312 14.70 25.07 -39.01
CA ALA A 312 16.09 25.04 -39.44
C ALA A 312 16.58 23.59 -39.67
N ASP A 313 17.75 23.49 -40.34
CA ASP A 313 18.46 22.22 -40.43
C ASP A 313 18.82 21.68 -39.03
N LYS A 314 18.75 20.36 -38.86
CA LYS A 314 18.95 19.61 -37.62
C LYS A 314 17.90 19.83 -36.52
N ASP A 315 16.87 20.63 -36.74
CA ASP A 315 15.77 20.71 -35.83
C ASP A 315 15.11 19.34 -35.63
N ALA A 316 14.73 19.03 -34.38
CA ALA A 316 13.84 17.92 -34.09
C ALA A 316 12.41 18.46 -33.87
N VAL A 317 11.54 18.22 -34.82
CA VAL A 317 10.15 18.69 -34.84
C VAL A 317 9.26 17.64 -34.22
N VAL A 318 8.52 18.00 -33.19
CA VAL A 318 7.55 17.11 -32.54
C VAL A 318 6.17 17.33 -33.16
N LEU A 319 5.64 16.28 -33.74
CA LEU A 319 4.31 16.22 -34.32
C LEU A 319 3.37 15.55 -33.33
N MET A 320 2.18 16.11 -33.16
CA MET A 320 1.08 15.49 -32.44
C MET A 320 0.06 14.97 -33.48
N LYS A 321 -0.21 13.67 -33.45
CA LYS A 321 -1.22 13.00 -34.30
C LYS A 321 -2.39 12.58 -33.44
N ALA A 322 -3.60 12.98 -33.81
CA ALA A 322 -4.82 12.46 -33.18
C ALA A 322 -5.04 11.00 -33.61
N ILE A 323 -5.16 10.09 -32.66
CA ILE A 323 -5.51 8.69 -32.95
C ILE A 323 -7.00 8.59 -33.11
N SER A 324 -7.46 8.21 -34.30
CA SER A 324 -8.89 7.96 -34.53
C SER A 324 -9.33 6.67 -33.84
N ALA A 325 -10.58 6.65 -33.34
CA ALA A 325 -11.13 5.50 -32.59
C ALA A 325 -11.18 4.18 -33.39
N GLY A 326 -10.82 4.18 -34.66
CA GLY A 326 -10.82 3.01 -35.56
C GLY A 326 -9.45 2.33 -35.73
N GLU A 327 -8.34 2.91 -35.22
CA GLU A 327 -6.99 2.31 -35.33
C GLU A 327 -6.60 1.44 -34.11
N ARG A 328 -7.54 1.20 -33.19
CA ARG A 328 -7.36 0.30 -32.05
C ARG A 328 -7.89 -1.10 -32.40
N MET A 329 -7.18 -1.89 -33.22
CA MET A 329 -7.36 -3.33 -33.38
C MET A 329 -5.99 -4.02 -33.23
#